data_223ec748d91def178a6c7b0495e16cf7
#
_entry.id   223ec748d91def178a6c7b0495e16cf7
#
_cell.length_a   1.000
_cell.length_b   1.000
_cell.length_c   1.000
_cell.angle_alpha   90.00
_cell.angle_beta   90.00
_cell.angle_gamma   90.00
#
_symmetry.space_group_name_H-M   'P 1'
#
loop_
_entity.id
_entity.type
_entity.pdbx_description
1 polymer ?
#
loop_
_entity_poly.entity_id
_entity_poly.type
_entity_poly.pdbx_seq_one_letter_code
_entity_poly.pdbx_strand_id
1 'polypeptide(L)'
;MDKPKLIVFDLDYTLWPFWVDTHVCAPFHRAEGCCMSFSSGGVLDARGDPVTLYRETVEVLSSIHSQGITIGVASRTGEVDGANQLLSLFNLNQYISFKEIYPGSKVPHFKKLSVNSGFQFSEMMFFDDESRNISDISRLGVHCVLVRDGVTMALANQELQRFSSDHLS
;
A
#
# COMPACT_ATOMS: atom_id res chain seq x y z
N MET A 1 -21.38 -5.86 11.02
CA MET A 1 -20.53 -4.66 10.86
C MET A 1 -20.00 -4.64 9.44
N ASP A 2 -20.29 -3.56 8.75
CA ASP A 2 -19.88 -3.42 7.36
C ASP A 2 -18.41 -3.06 7.28
N LYS A 3 -17.64 -3.92 6.63
CA LYS A 3 -16.24 -3.71 6.34
C LYS A 3 -16.05 -3.50 4.85
N PRO A 4 -15.03 -2.75 4.43
CA PRO A 4 -14.71 -2.71 3.02
C PRO A 4 -14.34 -4.11 2.52
N LYS A 5 -14.65 -4.39 1.28
CA LYS A 5 -14.25 -5.66 0.66
C LYS A 5 -12.85 -5.60 0.08
N LEU A 6 -12.40 -4.40 -0.27
CA LEU A 6 -11.06 -4.16 -0.79
C LEU A 6 -10.48 -2.90 -0.16
N ILE A 7 -9.29 -3.02 0.40
CA ILE A 7 -8.52 -1.86 0.85
C ILE A 7 -7.31 -1.73 -0.06
N VAL A 8 -7.16 -0.56 -0.65
CA VAL A 8 -6.08 -0.25 -1.60
C VAL A 8 -5.09 0.69 -0.94
N PHE A 9 -3.82 0.39 -1.08
CA PHE A 9 -2.73 1.20 -0.55
C PHE A 9 -1.90 1.78 -1.69
N ASP A 10 -1.56 3.06 -1.56
CA ASP A 10 -0.44 3.65 -2.27
C ASP A 10 0.87 3.06 -1.70
N LEU A 11 1.96 3.18 -2.41
CA LEU A 11 3.27 2.70 -1.96
C LEU A 11 4.12 3.81 -1.34
N ASP A 12 4.62 4.73 -2.17
CA ASP A 12 5.54 5.79 -1.75
C ASP A 12 4.89 6.67 -0.68
N TYR A 13 5.58 6.87 0.44
CA TYR A 13 5.12 7.65 1.60
C TYR A 13 3.81 7.16 2.22
N THR A 14 3.41 5.95 1.90
CA THR A 14 2.26 5.29 2.53
C THR A 14 2.71 4.00 3.21
N LEU A 15 3.38 3.10 2.48
CA LEU A 15 3.94 1.86 3.04
C LEU A 15 5.43 1.98 3.35
N TRP A 16 6.15 2.84 2.64
CA TRP A 16 7.56 3.13 2.90
C TRP A 16 7.86 4.63 2.76
N PRO A 17 8.87 5.14 3.49
CA PRO A 17 9.08 6.59 3.62
C PRO A 17 9.99 7.19 2.53
N PHE A 18 9.73 6.88 1.27
CA PHE A 18 10.53 7.40 0.15
C PHE A 18 9.78 7.26 -1.17
N TRP A 19 10.27 7.94 -2.20
CA TRP A 19 9.85 7.71 -3.59
C TRP A 19 10.79 6.68 -4.21
N VAL A 20 10.24 5.55 -4.66
CA VAL A 20 11.04 4.43 -5.17
C VAL A 20 11.81 4.80 -6.45
N ASP A 21 11.33 5.76 -7.22
CA ASP A 21 11.97 6.22 -8.45
C ASP A 21 12.99 7.35 -8.24
N THR A 22 13.10 7.89 -7.03
CA THR A 22 13.89 9.10 -6.78
C THR A 22 14.93 8.92 -5.67
N HIS A 23 14.53 8.41 -4.51
CA HIS A 23 15.36 8.42 -3.31
C HIS A 23 16.25 7.19 -3.17
N VAL A 24 15.92 6.13 -3.87
CA VAL A 24 16.64 4.86 -3.79
C VAL A 24 16.98 4.38 -5.20
N CYS A 25 17.90 3.45 -5.30
CA CYS A 25 18.44 3.00 -6.58
C CYS A 25 18.16 1.50 -6.78
N ALA A 26 17.26 1.17 -7.69
CA ALA A 26 17.02 -0.21 -8.09
C ALA A 26 18.22 -0.76 -8.88
N PRO A 27 18.46 -2.06 -8.91
CA PRO A 27 17.70 -3.12 -8.28
C PRO A 27 17.96 -3.26 -6.78
N PHE A 28 17.01 -3.86 -6.09
CA PHE A 28 17.09 -4.09 -4.65
C PHE A 28 17.47 -5.54 -4.36
N HIS A 29 18.06 -5.78 -3.19
CA HIS A 29 18.46 -7.12 -2.79
C HIS A 29 18.48 -7.25 -1.26
N ARG A 30 18.46 -8.48 -0.78
CA ARG A 30 18.63 -8.74 0.65
C ARG A 30 20.08 -8.55 1.04
N ALA A 31 20.30 -8.00 2.22
CA ALA A 31 21.64 -7.94 2.81
C ALA A 31 22.14 -9.36 2.99
N GLU A 32 23.23 -9.71 2.29
CA GLU A 32 23.85 -11.02 2.47
C GLU A 32 24.69 -11.02 3.72
N GLY A 33 24.56 -12.06 4.47
CA GLY A 33 25.52 -12.53 5.27
C GLY A 33 25.54 -12.31 6.68
N CYS A 34 26.58 -12.37 7.14
CA CYS A 34 27.13 -12.53 8.44
C CYS A 34 26.95 -11.38 9.39
N CYS A 35 26.10 -10.43 9.11
CA CYS A 35 25.83 -9.38 10.07
C CYS A 35 24.78 -9.82 11.04
N MET A 36 25.23 -10.33 12.12
CA MET A 36 24.41 -10.79 13.21
C MET A 36 23.59 -9.69 13.88
N SER A 37 23.80 -8.45 13.51
CA SER A 37 23.07 -7.32 14.07
C SER A 37 21.77 -7.01 13.36
N PHE A 38 21.51 -7.63 12.23
CA PHE A 38 20.26 -7.44 11.53
C PHE A 38 19.48 -8.74 11.57
N SER A 39 18.56 -8.81 12.50
CA SER A 39 17.62 -9.90 12.52
C SER A 39 16.89 -9.89 11.19
N SER A 40 17.04 -10.97 10.41
CA SER A 40 16.31 -11.25 9.19
C SER A 40 16.49 -10.25 8.05
N GLY A 41 17.66 -10.28 7.47
CA GLY A 41 17.90 -9.79 6.11
C GLY A 41 17.28 -8.47 5.73
N GLY A 42 17.86 -7.37 6.14
CA GLY A 42 17.47 -6.04 5.67
C GLY A 42 17.54 -5.97 4.15
N VAL A 43 16.79 -5.07 3.57
CA VAL A 43 16.78 -4.82 2.14
C VAL A 43 17.74 -3.67 1.84
N LEU A 44 18.56 -3.83 0.81
CA LEU A 44 19.50 -2.82 0.34
C LEU A 44 19.17 -2.43 -1.08
N ASP A 45 19.46 -1.16 -1.42
CA ASP A 45 19.36 -0.72 -2.82
C ASP A 45 20.65 -1.04 -3.59
N ALA A 46 20.74 -0.66 -4.85
CA ALA A 46 21.89 -0.96 -5.72
C ALA A 46 23.18 -0.32 -5.22
N ARG A 47 23.10 0.74 -4.41
CA ARG A 47 24.28 1.40 -3.83
C ARG A 47 24.67 0.82 -2.48
N GLY A 48 23.92 -0.17 -1.98
CA GLY A 48 24.15 -0.77 -0.68
C GLY A 48 23.52 0.00 0.48
N ASP A 49 22.65 0.96 0.20
CA ASP A 49 21.96 1.73 1.23
C ASP A 49 20.76 0.98 1.76
N PRO A 50 20.51 1.02 3.08
CA PRO A 50 19.34 0.34 3.65
C PRO A 50 18.03 0.97 3.17
N VAL A 51 17.06 0.10 2.90
CA VAL A 51 15.71 0.49 2.50
C VAL A 51 14.73 -0.11 3.51
N THR A 52 13.86 0.72 4.08
CA THR A 52 12.97 0.29 5.15
C THR A 52 11.51 0.66 4.86
N LEU A 53 10.60 -0.12 5.43
CA LEU A 53 9.18 0.21 5.48
C LEU A 53 8.92 1.17 6.63
N TYR A 54 7.74 1.81 6.61
CA TYR A 54 7.23 2.42 7.83
C TYR A 54 7.07 1.35 8.90
N ARG A 55 7.18 1.78 10.14
CA ARG A 55 7.25 0.89 11.30
C ARG A 55 6.08 -0.07 11.44
N GLU A 56 4.87 0.38 11.12
CA GLU A 56 3.65 -0.41 11.33
C GLU A 56 3.08 -1.01 10.04
N THR A 57 3.78 -0.89 8.92
CA THR A 57 3.27 -1.34 7.61
C THR A 57 2.88 -2.81 7.63
N VAL A 58 3.78 -3.69 8.10
CA VAL A 58 3.51 -5.13 8.11
C VAL A 58 2.34 -5.45 9.04
N GLU A 59 2.31 -4.83 10.21
CA GLU A 59 1.22 -5.03 11.17
C GLU A 59 -0.13 -4.62 10.61
N VAL A 60 -0.19 -3.48 9.92
CA VAL A 60 -1.42 -2.99 9.29
C VAL A 60 -1.90 -3.96 8.23
N LEU A 61 -1.04 -4.37 7.30
CA LEU A 61 -1.41 -5.30 6.23
C LEU A 61 -1.83 -6.66 6.79
N SER A 62 -1.07 -7.17 7.74
CA SER A 62 -1.36 -8.45 8.39
C SER A 62 -2.71 -8.43 9.11
N SER A 63 -2.99 -7.35 9.85
CA SER A 63 -4.25 -7.19 10.57
C SER A 63 -5.45 -7.15 9.62
N ILE A 64 -5.35 -6.37 8.55
CA ILE A 64 -6.42 -6.26 7.55
C ILE A 64 -6.64 -7.60 6.86
N HIS A 65 -5.57 -8.26 6.47
CA HIS A 65 -5.63 -9.57 5.83
C HIS A 65 -6.29 -10.62 6.75
N SER A 66 -5.95 -10.60 8.03
CA SER A 66 -6.53 -11.55 9.00
C SER A 66 -8.02 -11.34 9.23
N GLN A 67 -8.55 -10.16 8.92
CA GLN A 67 -9.98 -9.87 8.99
C GLN A 67 -10.74 -10.32 7.74
N GLY A 68 -10.07 -10.95 6.79
CA GLY A 68 -10.69 -11.43 5.55
C GLY A 68 -10.91 -10.35 4.51
N ILE A 69 -10.27 -9.19 4.66
CA ILE A 69 -10.40 -8.08 3.71
C ILE A 69 -9.33 -8.23 2.64
N THR A 70 -9.72 -8.12 1.38
CA THR A 70 -8.79 -8.18 0.25
C THR A 70 -7.96 -6.90 0.19
N ILE A 71 -6.66 -7.03 -0.11
CA ILE A 71 -5.75 -5.90 -0.19
C ILE A 71 -5.26 -5.74 -1.62
N GLY A 72 -5.27 -4.50 -2.11
CA GLY A 72 -4.70 -4.11 -3.38
C GLY A 72 -3.70 -2.98 -3.24
N VAL A 73 -2.95 -2.74 -4.30
CA VAL A 73 -1.97 -1.65 -4.38
C VAL A 73 -2.24 -0.84 -5.64
N ALA A 74 -2.18 0.47 -5.51
CA ALA A 74 -2.26 1.40 -6.64
C ALA A 74 -1.13 2.43 -6.51
N SER A 75 -0.20 2.41 -7.45
CA SER A 75 0.96 3.30 -7.45
C SER A 75 1.16 3.94 -8.82
N ARG A 76 1.59 5.20 -8.81
CA ARG A 76 1.89 5.96 -10.04
C ARG A 76 3.36 5.93 -10.41
N THR A 77 4.17 5.17 -9.70
CA THR A 77 5.61 5.13 -9.98
C THR A 77 5.90 4.55 -11.36
N GLY A 78 6.89 5.12 -12.04
CA GLY A 78 7.45 4.56 -13.26
C GLY A 78 8.47 3.46 -12.99
N GLU A 79 8.94 3.34 -11.75
CA GLU A 79 9.88 2.28 -11.34
C GLU A 79 9.11 1.02 -10.96
N VAL A 80 8.45 0.43 -11.95
CA VAL A 80 7.53 -0.70 -11.75
C VAL A 80 8.28 -1.93 -11.22
N ASP A 81 9.41 -2.26 -11.86
CA ASP A 81 10.19 -3.43 -11.45
C ASP A 81 10.74 -3.27 -10.04
N GLY A 82 11.25 -2.09 -9.72
CA GLY A 82 11.77 -1.80 -8.37
C GLY A 82 10.69 -1.88 -7.31
N ALA A 83 9.50 -1.32 -7.59
CA ALA A 83 8.38 -1.40 -6.65
C ALA A 83 7.96 -2.85 -6.40
N ASN A 84 7.81 -3.63 -7.46
CA ASN A 84 7.49 -5.05 -7.33
C ASN A 84 8.56 -5.83 -6.57
N GLN A 85 9.82 -5.50 -6.81
CA GLN A 85 10.95 -6.12 -6.14
C GLN A 85 10.90 -5.85 -4.63
N LEU A 86 10.60 -4.62 -4.22
CA LEU A 86 10.46 -4.27 -2.81
C LEU A 86 9.29 -5.01 -2.15
N LEU A 87 8.15 -5.09 -2.83
CA LEU A 87 7.00 -5.84 -2.30
C LEU A 87 7.37 -7.31 -2.04
N SER A 88 8.16 -7.90 -2.93
CA SER A 88 8.63 -9.26 -2.77
C SER A 88 9.65 -9.40 -1.63
N LEU A 89 10.66 -8.52 -1.61
CA LEU A 89 11.73 -8.59 -0.62
C LEU A 89 11.25 -8.33 0.80
N PHE A 90 10.24 -7.46 0.97
CA PHE A 90 9.62 -7.22 2.27
C PHE A 90 8.54 -8.24 2.62
N ASN A 91 8.33 -9.24 1.77
CA ASN A 91 7.32 -10.29 1.96
C ASN A 91 5.89 -9.77 2.06
N LEU A 92 5.60 -8.66 1.40
CA LEU A 92 4.27 -8.05 1.43
C LEU A 92 3.30 -8.72 0.46
N ASN A 93 3.82 -9.42 -0.57
CA ASN A 93 2.98 -10.10 -1.56
C ASN A 93 2.06 -11.14 -0.93
N GLN A 94 2.41 -11.68 0.22
CA GLN A 94 1.55 -12.64 0.92
C GLN A 94 0.21 -12.04 1.34
N TYR A 95 0.14 -10.72 1.46
CA TYR A 95 -1.09 -10.00 1.87
C TYR A 95 -1.82 -9.37 0.69
N ILE A 96 -1.17 -9.21 -0.46
CA ILE A 96 -1.65 -8.39 -1.59
C ILE A 96 -2.22 -9.29 -2.69
N SER A 97 -3.47 -9.04 -3.08
CA SER A 97 -4.15 -9.81 -4.14
C SER A 97 -4.13 -9.11 -5.50
N PHE A 98 -4.09 -7.77 -5.52
CA PHE A 98 -4.16 -6.99 -6.75
C PHE A 98 -3.10 -5.90 -6.73
N LYS A 99 -2.42 -5.69 -7.87
CA LYS A 99 -1.40 -4.65 -8.02
C LYS A 99 -1.61 -3.91 -9.33
N GLU A 100 -1.78 -2.59 -9.23
CA GLU A 100 -1.83 -1.69 -10.38
C GLU A 100 -0.72 -0.66 -10.19
N ILE A 101 0.43 -0.90 -10.80
CA ILE A 101 1.65 -0.10 -10.62
C ILE A 101 2.10 0.39 -12.00
N TYR A 102 1.83 1.64 -12.29
CA TYR A 102 2.22 2.31 -13.54
C TYR A 102 1.89 3.80 -13.45
N PRO A 103 2.57 4.65 -14.26
CA PRO A 103 2.34 6.09 -14.24
C PRO A 103 0.94 6.49 -14.69
N GLY A 104 0.55 7.70 -14.34
CA GLY A 104 -0.71 8.29 -14.72
C GLY A 104 -1.66 8.45 -13.54
N SER A 105 -2.79 9.10 -13.78
CA SER A 105 -3.84 9.27 -12.78
C SER A 105 -4.27 7.91 -12.21
N LYS A 106 -4.64 7.89 -10.94
CA LYS A 106 -5.10 6.63 -10.29
C LYS A 106 -6.51 6.21 -10.68
N VAL A 107 -7.23 7.02 -11.43
CA VAL A 107 -8.58 6.65 -11.90
C VAL A 107 -8.53 5.35 -12.73
N PRO A 108 -7.66 5.22 -13.76
CA PRO A 108 -7.52 3.93 -14.46
C PRO A 108 -7.12 2.78 -13.56
N HIS A 109 -6.25 3.03 -12.57
CA HIS A 109 -5.85 2.00 -11.59
C HIS A 109 -7.08 1.44 -10.89
N PHE A 110 -7.95 2.31 -10.38
CA PHE A 110 -9.14 1.89 -9.65
C PHE A 110 -10.19 1.24 -10.54
N LYS A 111 -10.32 1.67 -11.78
CA LYS A 111 -11.23 1.01 -12.73
C LYS A 111 -10.80 -0.42 -12.98
N LYS A 112 -9.49 -0.66 -13.12
CA LYS A 112 -8.97 -2.02 -13.26
C LYS A 112 -9.16 -2.84 -11.99
N LEU A 113 -8.92 -2.24 -10.83
CA LEU A 113 -9.13 -2.92 -9.56
C LEU A 113 -10.59 -3.36 -9.42
N SER A 114 -11.54 -2.50 -9.78
CA SER A 114 -12.96 -2.83 -9.73
C SER A 114 -13.31 -3.98 -10.67
N VAL A 115 -12.84 -3.92 -11.91
CA VAL A 115 -13.10 -4.97 -12.89
C VAL A 115 -12.49 -6.31 -12.44
N ASN A 116 -11.23 -6.29 -12.04
CA ASN A 116 -10.51 -7.53 -11.70
C ASN A 116 -10.98 -8.17 -10.40
N SER A 117 -11.39 -7.36 -9.42
CA SER A 117 -11.87 -7.87 -8.13
C SER A 117 -13.37 -8.20 -8.13
N GLY A 118 -14.11 -7.54 -9.00
CA GLY A 118 -15.57 -7.62 -8.99
C GLY A 118 -16.24 -6.76 -7.93
N PHE A 119 -15.48 -5.95 -7.21
CA PHE A 119 -15.99 -5.09 -6.15
C PHE A 119 -16.38 -3.72 -6.70
N GLN A 120 -17.42 -3.11 -6.12
CA GLN A 120 -17.85 -1.76 -6.46
C GLN A 120 -16.98 -0.73 -5.71
N PHE A 121 -16.89 0.49 -6.26
CA PHE A 121 -16.13 1.55 -5.61
C PHE A 121 -16.61 1.84 -4.18
N SER A 122 -17.92 1.76 -3.94
CA SER A 122 -18.49 1.96 -2.60
C SER A 122 -18.05 0.91 -1.58
N GLU A 123 -17.52 -0.22 -2.06
CA GLU A 123 -17.03 -1.30 -1.20
C GLU A 123 -15.52 -1.21 -0.94
N MET A 124 -14.89 -0.13 -1.38
CA MET A 124 -13.43 0.06 -1.32
C MET A 124 -13.04 1.18 -0.36
N MET A 125 -11.86 1.01 0.24
CA MET A 125 -11.18 2.02 1.02
C MET A 125 -9.79 2.24 0.41
N PHE A 126 -9.27 3.46 0.47
CA PHE A 126 -8.00 3.82 -0.17
C PHE A 126 -7.16 4.69 0.75
N PHE A 127 -5.91 4.28 0.99
CA PHE A 127 -4.93 5.02 1.78
C PHE A 127 -3.86 5.59 0.86
N ASP A 128 -3.68 6.91 0.88
CA ASP A 128 -2.69 7.61 0.05
C ASP A 128 -2.21 8.88 0.77
N ASP A 129 -0.99 9.29 0.52
CA ASP A 129 -0.40 10.49 1.11
C ASP A 129 -0.65 11.76 0.30
N GLU A 130 -1.13 11.63 -0.93
CA GLU A 130 -1.33 12.78 -1.83
C GLU A 130 -2.80 13.19 -1.91
N SER A 131 -3.06 14.44 -1.55
CA SER A 131 -4.43 15.01 -1.57
C SER A 131 -5.07 14.94 -2.96
N ARG A 132 -4.28 15.09 -4.02
CA ARG A 132 -4.80 15.02 -5.39
C ARG A 132 -5.38 13.64 -5.69
N ASN A 133 -4.69 12.59 -5.29
CA ASN A 133 -5.18 11.22 -5.48
C ASN A 133 -6.44 10.98 -4.66
N ILE A 134 -6.46 11.48 -3.42
CA ILE A 134 -7.65 11.40 -2.57
C ILE A 134 -8.86 12.05 -3.24
N SER A 135 -8.68 13.27 -3.78
CA SER A 135 -9.76 13.98 -4.47
C SER A 135 -10.27 13.21 -5.69
N ASP A 136 -9.35 12.74 -6.54
CA ASP A 136 -9.72 12.03 -7.76
C ASP A 136 -10.51 10.75 -7.47
N ILE A 137 -10.05 9.98 -6.50
CA ILE A 137 -10.63 8.67 -6.21
C ILE A 137 -11.90 8.79 -5.35
N SER A 138 -11.98 9.80 -4.49
CA SER A 138 -13.22 10.07 -3.75
C SER A 138 -14.41 10.30 -4.69
N ARG A 139 -14.18 10.91 -5.84
CA ARG A 139 -15.23 11.16 -6.82
C ARG A 139 -15.80 9.88 -7.42
N LEU A 140 -15.07 8.78 -7.35
CA LEU A 140 -15.56 7.47 -7.80
C LEU A 140 -16.48 6.80 -6.77
N GLY A 141 -16.50 7.30 -5.55
CA GLY A 141 -17.29 6.72 -4.46
C GLY A 141 -16.48 5.88 -3.49
N VAL A 142 -15.16 5.87 -3.61
CA VAL A 142 -14.26 5.14 -2.71
C VAL A 142 -14.09 5.93 -1.41
N HIS A 143 -14.06 5.24 -0.28
CA HIS A 143 -13.74 5.83 1.02
C HIS A 143 -12.23 6.07 1.10
N CYS A 144 -11.82 7.33 0.97
CA CYS A 144 -10.41 7.70 0.89
C CYS A 144 -9.89 8.23 2.21
N VAL A 145 -8.64 7.88 2.53
CA VAL A 145 -7.95 8.23 3.78
C VAL A 145 -6.62 8.87 3.44
N LEU A 146 -6.44 10.11 3.87
CA LEU A 146 -5.15 10.80 3.70
C LEU A 146 -4.17 10.31 4.77
N VAL A 147 -3.02 9.83 4.33
CA VAL A 147 -1.94 9.33 5.20
C VAL A 147 -0.88 10.42 5.33
N ARG A 148 -0.58 10.84 6.56
CA ARG A 148 0.36 11.96 6.76
C ARG A 148 1.78 11.51 7.11
N ASP A 149 1.93 10.35 7.72
CA ASP A 149 3.23 9.88 8.22
C ASP A 149 3.27 8.35 8.21
N GLY A 150 2.91 7.77 7.05
CA GLY A 150 2.84 6.33 6.90
C GLY A 150 1.59 5.73 7.55
N VAL A 151 1.27 4.52 7.15
CA VAL A 151 0.11 3.81 7.72
C VAL A 151 0.39 3.39 9.16
N THR A 152 -0.64 3.48 10.00
CA THR A 152 -0.57 3.05 11.41
C THR A 152 -1.80 2.22 11.75
N MET A 153 -1.68 1.41 12.78
CA MET A 153 -2.82 0.62 13.29
C MET A 153 -3.94 1.54 13.80
N ALA A 154 -3.56 2.65 14.45
CA ALA A 154 -4.55 3.61 14.94
C ALA A 154 -5.38 4.20 13.79
N LEU A 155 -4.71 4.61 12.71
CA LEU A 155 -5.39 5.17 11.53
C LEU A 155 -6.28 4.10 10.87
N ALA A 156 -5.74 2.89 10.68
CA ALA A 156 -6.49 1.81 10.05
C ALA A 156 -7.75 1.47 10.84
N ASN A 157 -7.64 1.31 12.15
CA ASN A 157 -8.78 0.98 13.01
C ASN A 157 -9.82 2.09 13.03
N GLN A 158 -9.37 3.34 13.10
CA GLN A 158 -10.26 4.51 13.07
C GLN A 158 -11.07 4.54 11.77
N GLU A 159 -10.42 4.31 10.65
CA GLU A 159 -11.08 4.41 9.35
C GLU A 159 -11.98 3.21 9.07
N LEU A 160 -11.64 2.04 9.58
CA LEU A 160 -12.54 0.88 9.51
C LEU A 160 -13.84 1.15 10.28
N GLN A 161 -13.76 1.80 11.44
CA GLN A 161 -14.95 2.20 12.20
C GLN A 161 -15.77 3.24 11.44
N ARG A 162 -15.12 4.22 10.83
CA ARG A 162 -15.80 5.23 10.00
C ARG A 162 -16.50 4.61 8.81
N PHE A 163 -15.85 3.67 8.15
CA PHE A 163 -16.43 2.96 7.02
C PHE A 163 -17.72 2.23 7.45
N SER A 164 -17.64 1.52 8.57
CA SER A 164 -18.79 0.81 9.11
C SER A 164 -19.95 1.76 9.44
N SER A 165 -19.64 2.90 10.06
CA SER A 165 -20.67 3.91 10.42
C SER A 165 -21.33 4.52 9.19
N ASP A 166 -20.55 4.81 8.16
CA ASP A 166 -21.06 5.44 6.94
C ASP A 166 -21.96 4.49 6.14
N HIS A 167 -21.81 3.19 6.32
CA HIS A 167 -22.58 2.17 5.60
C HIS A 167 -23.76 1.62 6.41
N LEU A 168 -23.99 2.15 7.61
CA LEU A 168 -25.11 1.74 8.47
C LEU A 168 -26.40 2.51 8.21
N SER A 169 -26.33 3.60 7.46
CA SER A 169 -27.50 4.45 7.19
C SER A 169 -28.19 4.06 5.90
#